data_93e615a1e1414139a84ed221dc1137ef
#
_entry.id   93e615a1e1414139a84ed221dc1137ef
#
_cell.length_a   1.000
_cell.length_b   1.000
_cell.length_c   1.000
_cell.angle_alpha   90.00
_cell.angle_beta   90.00
_cell.angle_gamma   90.00
#
_symmetry.space_group_name_H-M   'P 1'
#
loop_
_entity.id
_entity.type
_entity.pdbx_description
1 polymer ?
#
loop_
_entity_poly.entity_id
_entity_poly.type
_entity_poly.pdbx_seq_one_letter_code
_entity_poly.pdbx_strand_id
1 'polypeptide(L)'
;PPPPPAFSHEVSPALSAPTRSVLDRVILAATALAATVLLAPLLLDSIEASRTRRVEQKFGVLSGALHGYADSHREYPTPPASGPLSRAGLYAPTLVAEHRLTADDGTLLVPGSSLSQSGTFRIPSVEELEEAVGTARLEMLVRQMGGDFGYTLSHRDASGELQPIRDTRRGHHPIMADAPADHGLHAIHHPSGLHHILFEDGRVQRVFDPVFAEDQDHLYRNHNGVLAAGVDPDDSAIGSSHHQP
;
A
#
# COMPACT_ATOMS: atom_id res chain seq x y z
N PRO A 1 16.14 20.13 -88.69
CA PRO A 1 15.29 20.14 -87.53
C PRO A 1 15.94 21.02 -86.44
N PRO A 2 15.18 21.93 -85.81
CA PRO A 2 15.71 22.78 -84.74
C PRO A 2 15.92 21.96 -83.42
N PRO A 3 16.91 22.38 -82.63
CA PRO A 3 17.16 21.69 -81.36
C PRO A 3 16.02 21.97 -80.36
N PRO A 4 15.77 21.01 -79.45
CA PRO A 4 14.69 21.14 -78.44
C PRO A 4 15.01 22.23 -77.42
N PRO A 5 14.00 22.89 -76.84
CA PRO A 5 14.19 23.95 -75.87
C PRO A 5 14.79 23.40 -74.56
N ALA A 6 15.83 24.10 -74.08
CA ALA A 6 16.45 23.81 -72.80
C ALA A 6 15.48 24.19 -71.68
N PHE A 7 15.06 23.18 -70.88
CA PHE A 7 14.29 23.41 -69.65
C PHE A 7 15.23 24.01 -68.59
N SER A 8 15.05 25.28 -68.27
CA SER A 8 15.66 25.92 -67.13
C SER A 8 15.03 25.36 -65.87
N HIS A 9 15.78 24.60 -65.10
CA HIS A 9 15.38 24.22 -63.76
C HIS A 9 15.45 25.52 -62.91
N GLU A 10 14.28 26.07 -62.64
CA GLU A 10 14.12 27.07 -61.58
C GLU A 10 14.47 26.42 -60.24
N VAL A 11 15.62 26.78 -59.71
CA VAL A 11 16.03 26.39 -58.36
C VAL A 11 15.15 27.17 -57.42
N SER A 12 14.15 26.47 -56.82
CA SER A 12 13.35 27.06 -55.76
C SER A 12 14.26 27.57 -54.65
N PRO A 13 14.10 28.82 -54.19
CA PRO A 13 14.89 29.31 -53.08
C PRO A 13 14.65 28.47 -51.86
N ALA A 14 15.73 27.87 -51.34
CA ALA A 14 15.68 27.16 -50.06
C ALA A 14 15.12 28.12 -49.00
N LEU A 15 13.97 27.77 -48.42
CA LEU A 15 13.39 28.45 -47.28
C LEU A 15 14.44 28.47 -46.16
N SER A 16 15.16 29.58 -46.03
CA SER A 16 16.06 29.81 -44.92
C SER A 16 15.23 29.74 -43.63
N ALA A 17 15.56 28.79 -42.77
CA ALA A 17 14.92 28.68 -41.47
C ALA A 17 15.05 30.02 -40.72
N PRO A 18 13.95 30.55 -40.16
CA PRO A 18 14.00 31.84 -39.49
C PRO A 18 14.97 31.75 -38.31
N THR A 19 16.01 32.55 -38.33
CA THR A 19 16.94 32.75 -37.22
C THR A 19 16.14 33.38 -36.07
N ARG A 20 15.71 32.56 -35.09
CA ARG A 20 15.01 33.05 -33.91
C ARG A 20 15.86 34.13 -33.22
N SER A 21 15.29 35.29 -33.02
CA SER A 21 15.96 36.41 -32.34
C SER A 21 16.26 36.00 -30.87
N VAL A 22 17.21 36.66 -30.23
CA VAL A 22 17.50 36.43 -28.79
C VAL A 22 16.24 36.69 -27.98
N LEU A 23 15.44 37.66 -28.37
CA LEU A 23 14.16 37.98 -27.71
C LEU A 23 13.17 36.82 -27.80
N ASP A 24 13.03 36.14 -28.95
CA ASP A 24 12.15 34.99 -29.13
C ASP A 24 12.57 33.82 -28.22
N ARG A 25 13.88 33.61 -28.03
CA ARG A 25 14.41 32.59 -27.14
C ARG A 25 14.11 32.92 -25.68
N VAL A 26 14.23 34.18 -25.28
CA VAL A 26 13.89 34.63 -23.91
C VAL A 26 12.41 34.50 -23.66
N ILE A 27 11.55 34.91 -24.59
CA ILE A 27 10.09 34.73 -24.45
C ILE A 27 9.73 33.25 -24.34
N LEU A 28 10.28 32.40 -25.20
CA LEU A 28 10.03 30.97 -25.17
C LEU A 28 10.47 30.34 -23.84
N ALA A 29 11.66 30.71 -23.34
CA ALA A 29 12.16 30.22 -22.06
C ALA A 29 11.29 30.68 -20.87
N ALA A 30 10.87 31.96 -20.87
CA ALA A 30 9.99 32.50 -19.85
C ALA A 30 8.61 31.81 -19.86
N THR A 31 8.04 31.59 -21.06
CA THR A 31 6.77 30.89 -21.21
C THR A 31 6.87 29.43 -20.76
N ALA A 32 7.95 28.72 -21.12
CA ALA A 32 8.18 27.35 -20.70
C ALA A 32 8.34 27.26 -19.16
N LEU A 33 9.09 28.19 -18.56
CA LEU A 33 9.25 28.25 -17.11
C LEU A 33 7.90 28.51 -16.39
N ALA A 34 7.14 29.49 -16.88
CA ALA A 34 5.80 29.77 -16.31
C ALA A 34 4.86 28.58 -16.44
N ALA A 35 4.84 27.91 -17.60
CA ALA A 35 4.05 26.71 -17.80
C ALA A 35 4.49 25.58 -16.83
N THR A 36 5.78 25.38 -16.64
CA THR A 36 6.30 24.37 -15.70
C THR A 36 5.87 24.66 -14.26
N VAL A 37 6.01 25.91 -13.81
CA VAL A 37 5.62 26.34 -12.45
C VAL A 37 4.12 26.15 -12.20
N LEU A 38 3.29 26.38 -13.21
CA LEU A 38 1.83 26.23 -13.09
C LEU A 38 1.37 24.79 -13.23
N LEU A 39 1.98 23.99 -14.09
CA LEU A 39 1.54 22.63 -14.39
C LEU A 39 2.14 21.58 -13.44
N ALA A 40 3.37 21.79 -12.93
CA ALA A 40 4.03 20.83 -12.07
C ALA A 40 3.21 20.46 -10.80
N PRO A 41 2.67 21.42 -10.03
CA PRO A 41 1.85 21.08 -8.86
C PRO A 41 0.59 20.30 -9.26
N LEU A 42 -0.10 20.66 -10.32
CA LEU A 42 -1.30 19.94 -10.80
C LEU A 42 -1.00 18.50 -11.21
N LEU A 43 0.17 18.26 -11.82
CA LEU A 43 0.61 16.91 -12.16
C LEU A 43 0.96 16.09 -10.92
N LEU A 44 1.63 16.69 -9.94
CA LEU A 44 1.96 16.03 -8.68
C LEU A 44 0.70 15.66 -7.90
N ASP A 45 -0.25 16.57 -7.75
CA ASP A 45 -1.55 16.32 -7.11
C ASP A 45 -2.32 15.20 -7.83
N SER A 46 -2.28 15.17 -9.17
CA SER A 46 -2.93 14.12 -9.96
C SER A 46 -2.29 12.75 -9.74
N ILE A 47 -0.95 12.70 -9.63
CA ILE A 47 -0.22 11.46 -9.34
C ILE A 47 -0.55 10.95 -7.94
N GLU A 48 -0.55 11.82 -6.94
CA GLU A 48 -0.90 11.44 -5.56
C GLU A 48 -2.35 10.97 -5.45
N ALA A 49 -3.29 11.68 -6.06
CA ALA A 49 -4.69 11.26 -6.12
C ALA A 49 -4.86 9.89 -6.81
N SER A 50 -4.09 9.63 -7.86
CA SER A 50 -4.09 8.33 -8.55
C SER A 50 -3.53 7.21 -7.67
N ARG A 51 -2.45 7.47 -6.92
CA ARG A 51 -1.87 6.51 -5.96
C ARG A 51 -2.86 6.16 -4.85
N THR A 52 -3.46 7.17 -4.25
CA THR A 52 -4.47 7.02 -3.21
C THR A 52 -5.64 6.15 -3.66
N ARG A 53 -6.21 6.44 -4.83
CA ARG A 53 -7.31 5.62 -5.40
C ARG A 53 -6.90 4.17 -5.63
N ARG A 54 -5.68 3.92 -6.06
CA ARG A 54 -5.16 2.55 -6.24
C ARG A 54 -5.04 1.81 -4.91
N VAL A 55 -4.61 2.49 -3.85
CA VAL A 55 -4.57 1.90 -2.50
C VAL A 55 -5.98 1.58 -2.01
N GLU A 56 -6.93 2.50 -2.15
CA GLU A 56 -8.34 2.25 -1.81
C GLU A 56 -8.93 1.06 -2.57
N GLN A 57 -8.64 0.92 -3.86
CA GLN A 57 -9.07 -0.23 -4.66
C GLN A 57 -8.49 -1.54 -4.12
N LYS A 58 -7.21 -1.55 -3.71
CA LYS A 58 -6.58 -2.71 -3.09
C LYS A 58 -7.22 -3.08 -1.77
N PHE A 59 -7.50 -2.09 -0.92
CA PHE A 59 -8.27 -2.33 0.31
C PHE A 59 -9.67 -2.89 0.01
N GLY A 60 -10.31 -2.49 -1.07
CA GLY A 60 -11.58 -3.10 -1.50
C GLY A 60 -11.45 -4.59 -1.84
N VAL A 61 -10.38 -4.99 -2.55
CA VAL A 61 -10.08 -6.40 -2.84
C VAL A 61 -9.78 -7.17 -1.55
N LEU A 62 -8.93 -6.59 -0.67
CA LEU A 62 -8.55 -7.20 0.61
C LEU A 62 -9.76 -7.35 1.54
N SER A 63 -10.64 -6.36 1.59
CA SER A 63 -11.91 -6.42 2.31
C SER A 63 -12.75 -7.62 1.84
N GLY A 64 -12.90 -7.78 0.52
CA GLY A 64 -13.61 -8.93 -0.05
C GLY A 64 -13.00 -10.27 0.32
N ALA A 65 -11.66 -10.37 0.30
CA ALA A 65 -10.94 -11.59 0.66
C ALA A 65 -11.09 -11.92 2.16
N LEU A 66 -10.94 -10.93 3.03
CA LEU A 66 -11.08 -11.06 4.48
C LEU A 66 -12.50 -11.44 4.90
N HIS A 67 -13.51 -10.75 4.37
CA HIS A 67 -14.89 -11.07 4.63
C HIS A 67 -15.27 -12.46 4.09
N GLY A 68 -14.82 -12.80 2.88
CA GLY A 68 -15.04 -14.12 2.34
C GLY A 68 -14.41 -15.24 3.20
N TYR A 69 -13.26 -14.99 3.83
CA TYR A 69 -12.69 -15.90 4.83
C TYR A 69 -13.58 -15.97 6.08
N ALA A 70 -13.95 -14.80 6.62
CA ALA A 70 -14.76 -14.71 7.83
C ALA A 70 -16.16 -15.33 7.66
N ASP A 71 -16.78 -15.23 6.48
CA ASP A 71 -18.05 -15.90 6.16
C ASP A 71 -17.94 -17.44 6.31
N SER A 72 -16.76 -18.00 6.01
CA SER A 72 -16.52 -19.45 6.12
C SER A 72 -16.11 -19.89 7.52
N HIS A 73 -15.33 -19.06 8.23
CA HIS A 73 -14.71 -19.42 9.52
C HIS A 73 -15.33 -18.70 10.71
N ARG A 74 -16.20 -17.71 10.51
CA ARG A 74 -16.83 -16.82 11.49
C ARG A 74 -15.86 -15.90 12.24
N GLU A 75 -14.62 -15.85 11.79
CA GLU A 75 -13.53 -15.05 12.35
C GLU A 75 -12.55 -14.67 11.25
N TYR A 76 -11.79 -13.61 11.48
CA TYR A 76 -10.71 -13.20 10.56
C TYR A 76 -9.47 -14.06 10.75
N PRO A 77 -8.58 -14.16 9.73
CA PRO A 77 -7.32 -14.90 9.86
C PRO A 77 -6.54 -14.44 11.08
N THR A 78 -6.18 -15.36 11.95
CA THR A 78 -5.45 -15.07 13.18
C THR A 78 -4.19 -15.93 13.24
N PRO A 79 -3.02 -15.36 13.51
CA PRO A 79 -1.80 -16.14 13.64
C PRO A 79 -1.85 -17.02 14.88
N PRO A 80 -1.01 -18.07 14.98
CA PRO A 80 -0.85 -18.85 16.19
C PRO A 80 -0.51 -17.95 17.39
N ALA A 81 -1.00 -18.30 18.58
CA ALA A 81 -0.78 -17.51 19.79
C ALA A 81 0.70 -17.36 20.17
N SER A 82 1.57 -18.26 19.69
CA SER A 82 3.01 -18.24 19.95
C SER A 82 3.78 -18.99 18.86
N GLY A 83 5.09 -18.84 18.88
CA GLY A 83 5.98 -19.53 17.96
C GLY A 83 6.50 -18.63 16.82
N PRO A 84 7.33 -19.19 15.93
CA PRO A 84 8.01 -18.41 14.88
C PRO A 84 7.05 -17.86 13.82
N LEU A 85 5.88 -18.49 13.62
CA LEU A 85 4.83 -18.05 12.71
C LEU A 85 3.74 -17.21 13.39
N SER A 86 3.89 -16.89 14.69
CA SER A 86 3.03 -15.95 15.41
C SER A 86 3.33 -14.51 14.93
N ARG A 87 2.82 -14.16 13.74
CA ARG A 87 3.12 -12.91 13.05
C ARG A 87 1.87 -12.35 12.36
N ALA A 88 1.64 -11.04 12.47
CA ALA A 88 0.49 -10.39 11.85
C ALA A 88 0.36 -10.71 10.34
N GLY A 89 1.46 -10.67 9.60
CA GLY A 89 1.48 -10.91 8.16
C GLY A 89 1.02 -12.30 7.69
N LEU A 90 0.85 -13.27 8.61
CA LEU A 90 0.40 -14.62 8.27
C LEU A 90 -1.01 -14.65 7.64
N TYR A 91 -1.80 -13.57 7.82
CA TYR A 91 -3.10 -13.46 7.16
C TYR A 91 -3.00 -13.64 5.64
N ALA A 92 -1.94 -13.11 5.02
CA ALA A 92 -1.80 -13.12 3.58
C ALA A 92 -1.54 -14.52 3.00
N PRO A 93 -0.55 -15.31 3.49
CA PRO A 93 -0.42 -16.73 3.14
C PRO A 93 -1.70 -17.55 3.41
N THR A 94 -2.39 -17.27 4.51
CA THR A 94 -3.66 -17.95 4.85
C THR A 94 -4.74 -17.67 3.80
N LEU A 95 -4.91 -16.41 3.38
CA LEU A 95 -5.87 -16.05 2.34
C LEU A 95 -5.50 -16.63 0.96
N VAL A 96 -4.20 -16.77 0.65
CA VAL A 96 -3.74 -17.44 -0.57
C VAL A 96 -4.05 -18.94 -0.53
N ALA A 97 -3.79 -19.62 0.60
CA ALA A 97 -4.12 -21.03 0.78
C ALA A 97 -5.62 -21.32 0.64
N GLU A 98 -6.46 -20.38 1.07
CA GLU A 98 -7.92 -20.43 0.94
C GLU A 98 -8.43 -19.94 -0.44
N HIS A 99 -7.54 -19.69 -1.40
CA HIS A 99 -7.86 -19.17 -2.74
C HIS A 99 -8.65 -17.84 -2.73
N ARG A 100 -8.45 -17.01 -1.71
CA ARG A 100 -9.06 -15.68 -1.55
C ARG A 100 -8.19 -14.57 -2.10
N LEU A 101 -6.88 -14.78 -2.17
CA LEU A 101 -5.90 -13.89 -2.79
C LEU A 101 -5.02 -14.65 -3.77
N THR A 102 -4.45 -13.93 -4.73
CA THR A 102 -3.43 -14.42 -5.64
C THR A 102 -2.05 -14.02 -5.10
N ALA A 103 -1.10 -14.95 -5.11
CA ALA A 103 0.19 -14.73 -4.47
C ALA A 103 1.07 -13.64 -5.10
N ASP A 104 0.89 -13.36 -6.39
CA ASP A 104 1.78 -12.53 -7.21
C ASP A 104 1.08 -11.41 -7.99
N ASP A 105 -0.19 -11.08 -7.67
CA ASP A 105 -0.95 -10.04 -8.39
C ASP A 105 -0.62 -8.60 -7.94
N GLY A 106 0.24 -8.46 -6.93
CA GLY A 106 0.63 -7.17 -6.37
C GLY A 106 -0.48 -6.47 -5.56
N THR A 107 -1.53 -7.18 -5.14
CA THR A 107 -2.62 -6.62 -4.31
C THR A 107 -2.08 -6.05 -3.00
N LEU A 108 -1.07 -6.70 -2.40
CA LEU A 108 -0.45 -6.26 -1.13
C LEU A 108 0.63 -5.17 -1.27
N LEU A 109 0.79 -4.57 -2.46
CA LEU A 109 1.82 -3.57 -2.69
C LEU A 109 1.26 -2.15 -2.83
N VAL A 110 1.86 -1.19 -2.16
CA VAL A 110 1.59 0.23 -2.37
C VAL A 110 2.35 0.70 -3.61
N PRO A 111 1.72 1.42 -4.56
CA PRO A 111 2.41 1.93 -5.74
C PRO A 111 3.60 2.83 -5.39
N GLY A 112 4.79 2.43 -5.81
CA GLY A 112 6.03 3.18 -5.55
C GLY A 112 6.74 2.81 -4.25
N SER A 113 6.26 1.83 -3.48
CA SER A 113 7.00 1.26 -2.35
C SER A 113 8.26 0.52 -2.82
N SER A 114 9.20 0.29 -1.92
CA SER A 114 10.41 -0.48 -2.21
C SER A 114 10.09 -1.92 -2.64
N LEU A 115 9.08 -2.54 -2.02
CA LEU A 115 8.61 -3.87 -2.42
C LEU A 115 8.01 -3.86 -3.82
N SER A 116 7.19 -2.84 -4.15
CA SER A 116 6.61 -2.67 -5.48
C SER A 116 7.68 -2.44 -6.56
N GLN A 117 8.73 -1.71 -6.24
CA GLN A 117 9.83 -1.43 -7.16
C GLN A 117 10.77 -2.62 -7.37
N SER A 118 10.85 -3.54 -6.42
CA SER A 118 11.69 -4.74 -6.55
C SER A 118 11.27 -5.65 -7.70
N GLY A 119 9.97 -5.67 -8.04
CA GLY A 119 9.40 -6.51 -9.07
C GLY A 119 9.45 -8.01 -8.77
N THR A 120 9.86 -8.40 -7.58
CA THR A 120 10.06 -9.81 -7.17
C THR A 120 9.15 -10.24 -6.03
N PHE A 121 8.28 -9.34 -5.56
CA PHE A 121 7.39 -9.64 -4.45
C PHE A 121 6.40 -10.76 -4.81
N ARG A 122 6.31 -11.73 -3.94
CA ARG A 122 5.31 -12.80 -3.93
C ARG A 122 4.96 -13.14 -2.49
N ILE A 123 3.70 -13.37 -2.22
CA ILE A 123 3.25 -13.91 -0.94
C ILE A 123 3.77 -15.34 -0.83
N PRO A 124 4.57 -15.70 0.21
CA PRO A 124 5.02 -17.08 0.41
C PRO A 124 3.83 -17.98 0.74
N SER A 125 3.92 -19.26 0.44
CA SER A 125 2.93 -20.22 0.92
C SER A 125 3.15 -20.55 2.40
N VAL A 126 2.13 -21.15 3.06
CA VAL A 126 2.23 -21.57 4.44
C VAL A 126 3.31 -22.65 4.58
N GLU A 127 3.40 -23.58 3.62
CA GLU A 127 4.40 -24.65 3.58
C GLU A 127 5.81 -24.09 3.47
N GLU A 128 6.03 -23.05 2.62
CA GLU A 128 7.35 -22.38 2.54
C GLU A 128 7.77 -21.72 3.85
N LEU A 129 6.81 -21.16 4.59
CA LEU A 129 7.08 -20.59 5.91
C LEU A 129 7.42 -21.66 6.92
N GLU A 130 6.68 -22.78 6.95
CA GLU A 130 6.94 -23.92 7.83
C GLU A 130 8.31 -24.56 7.57
N GLU A 131 8.68 -24.77 6.30
CA GLU A 131 10.00 -25.27 5.89
C GLU A 131 11.14 -24.31 6.26
N ALA A 132 10.87 -23.01 6.31
CA ALA A 132 11.86 -22.01 6.67
C ALA A 132 12.07 -21.87 8.18
N VAL A 133 11.22 -22.48 9.02
CA VAL A 133 11.34 -22.41 10.50
C VAL A 133 12.73 -22.87 10.94
N GLY A 134 13.35 -22.07 11.79
CA GLY A 134 14.71 -22.32 12.30
C GLY A 134 15.84 -21.90 11.35
N THR A 135 15.52 -21.28 10.21
CA THR A 135 16.50 -20.77 9.25
C THR A 135 16.47 -19.25 9.16
N ALA A 136 17.57 -18.63 8.68
CA ALA A 136 17.62 -17.19 8.41
C ALA A 136 16.61 -16.74 7.29
N ARG A 137 16.17 -17.69 6.46
CA ARG A 137 15.18 -17.42 5.40
C ARG A 137 13.84 -17.00 6.00
N LEU A 138 13.44 -17.56 7.15
CA LEU A 138 12.19 -17.21 7.79
C LEU A 138 12.08 -15.72 8.08
N GLU A 139 13.14 -15.09 8.60
CA GLU A 139 13.13 -13.64 8.90
C GLU A 139 12.88 -12.76 7.68
N MET A 140 13.38 -13.17 6.51
CA MET A 140 13.09 -12.46 5.26
C MET A 140 11.63 -12.64 4.84
N LEU A 141 11.12 -13.86 4.92
CA LEU A 141 9.75 -14.17 4.52
C LEU A 141 8.73 -13.46 5.41
N VAL A 142 8.89 -13.51 6.73
CA VAL A 142 7.96 -12.89 7.68
C VAL A 142 7.95 -11.36 7.59
N ARG A 143 9.06 -10.73 7.20
CA ARG A 143 9.11 -9.28 6.99
C ARG A 143 8.29 -8.83 5.79
N GLN A 144 8.12 -9.68 4.79
CA GLN A 144 7.52 -9.32 3.50
C GLN A 144 6.16 -9.97 3.25
N MET A 145 5.81 -11.07 3.94
CA MET A 145 4.64 -11.89 3.60
C MET A 145 3.31 -11.11 3.59
N GLY A 146 3.17 -10.08 4.43
CA GLY A 146 2.00 -9.18 4.47
C GLY A 146 2.08 -7.98 3.53
N GLY A 147 3.17 -7.84 2.75
CA GLY A 147 3.39 -6.71 1.85
C GLY A 147 3.56 -5.38 2.57
N ASP A 148 2.99 -4.33 1.98
CA ASP A 148 3.05 -2.95 2.45
C ASP A 148 1.91 -2.59 3.42
N PHE A 149 1.04 -3.54 3.75
CA PHE A 149 -0.08 -3.32 4.67
C PHE A 149 0.14 -3.99 6.02
N GLY A 150 -0.35 -3.33 7.05
CA GLY A 150 -0.44 -3.86 8.40
C GLY A 150 -1.77 -4.55 8.63
N TYR A 151 -1.77 -5.49 9.56
CA TYR A 151 -2.93 -6.28 9.92
C TYR A 151 -3.10 -6.31 11.43
N THR A 152 -4.33 -6.54 11.89
CA THR A 152 -4.64 -6.59 13.31
C THR A 152 -3.81 -7.65 14.03
N LEU A 153 -3.34 -7.30 15.22
CA LEU A 153 -2.65 -8.20 16.14
C LEU A 153 -3.62 -9.03 16.99
N SER A 154 -4.93 -8.95 16.69
CA SER A 154 -5.96 -9.60 17.52
C SER A 154 -5.97 -9.05 18.95
N HIS A 155 -6.56 -9.75 19.92
CA HIS A 155 -6.56 -9.33 21.33
C HIS A 155 -6.26 -10.51 22.24
N ARG A 156 -5.85 -10.23 23.48
CA ARG A 156 -5.70 -11.25 24.51
C ARG A 156 -6.85 -11.16 25.49
N ASP A 157 -7.37 -12.32 25.87
CA ASP A 157 -8.37 -12.41 26.92
C ASP A 157 -7.77 -12.29 28.34
N ALA A 158 -8.61 -12.33 29.34
CA ALA A 158 -8.19 -12.23 30.75
C ALA A 158 -7.22 -13.36 31.21
N SER A 159 -7.15 -14.47 30.46
CA SER A 159 -6.19 -15.56 30.71
C SER A 159 -4.84 -15.31 29.99
N GLY A 160 -4.76 -14.30 29.14
CA GLY A 160 -3.62 -13.99 28.30
C GLY A 160 -3.57 -14.81 27.00
N GLU A 161 -4.61 -15.58 26.69
CA GLU A 161 -4.70 -16.31 25.43
C GLU A 161 -5.11 -15.39 24.28
N LEU A 162 -4.44 -15.55 23.12
CA LEU A 162 -4.77 -14.82 21.92
C LEU A 162 -6.13 -15.28 21.37
N GLN A 163 -7.04 -14.34 21.20
CA GLN A 163 -8.37 -14.55 20.67
C GLN A 163 -8.52 -13.99 19.26
N PRO A 164 -9.16 -14.71 18.34
CA PRO A 164 -9.44 -14.21 17.00
C PRO A 164 -10.47 -13.08 17.05
N ILE A 165 -10.38 -12.18 16.07
CA ILE A 165 -11.42 -11.17 15.85
C ILE A 165 -12.57 -11.84 15.10
N ARG A 166 -13.76 -11.82 15.69
CA ARG A 166 -14.99 -12.30 15.07
C ARG A 166 -15.54 -11.24 14.12
N ASP A 167 -16.08 -11.66 13.01
CA ASP A 167 -16.74 -10.76 12.08
C ASP A 167 -18.12 -10.31 12.63
N THR A 168 -18.11 -9.17 13.29
CA THR A 168 -19.33 -8.53 13.84
C THR A 168 -19.69 -7.21 13.12
N ARG A 169 -18.93 -6.88 12.06
CA ARG A 169 -19.15 -5.72 11.20
C ARG A 169 -19.10 -4.37 11.94
N ARG A 170 -18.21 -4.24 12.91
CA ARG A 170 -18.04 -2.98 13.67
C ARG A 170 -17.42 -1.89 12.79
N GLY A 171 -18.07 -0.74 12.71
CA GLY A 171 -17.60 0.38 11.90
C GLY A 171 -16.46 1.20 12.53
N HIS A 172 -16.12 0.94 13.79
CA HIS A 172 -15.04 1.61 14.53
C HIS A 172 -13.82 0.72 14.75
N HIS A 173 -13.91 -0.58 14.44
CA HIS A 173 -12.85 -1.55 14.71
C HIS A 173 -11.96 -1.74 13.47
N PRO A 174 -10.70 -1.24 13.45
CA PRO A 174 -9.77 -1.40 12.34
C PRO A 174 -9.24 -2.84 12.27
N ILE A 175 -9.22 -3.43 11.08
CA ILE A 175 -8.69 -4.77 10.84
C ILE A 175 -7.43 -4.75 9.99
N MET A 176 -7.24 -3.68 9.18
CA MET A 176 -6.06 -3.52 8.34
C MET A 176 -5.80 -2.03 8.09
N ALA A 177 -4.54 -1.66 7.93
CA ALA A 177 -4.15 -0.30 7.56
C ALA A 177 -2.84 -0.31 6.76
N ASP A 178 -2.38 0.87 6.32
CA ASP A 178 -0.99 1.02 5.87
C ASP A 178 -0.05 0.55 6.98
N ALA A 179 1.02 -0.19 6.62
CA ALA A 179 1.91 -0.78 7.62
C ALA A 179 2.60 0.30 8.48
N PRO A 180 2.63 0.13 9.82
CA PRO A 180 3.35 1.06 10.68
C PRO A 180 4.86 0.98 10.47
N ALA A 181 5.55 2.11 10.66
CA ALA A 181 6.99 2.13 10.85
C ALA A 181 7.38 1.35 12.12
N ASP A 182 8.65 0.95 12.24
CA ASP A 182 9.15 0.08 13.31
C ASP A 182 8.75 0.48 14.75
N HIS A 183 8.40 1.75 14.95
CA HIS A 183 7.96 2.28 16.26
C HIS A 183 6.45 2.51 16.38
N GLY A 184 5.66 2.15 15.37
CA GLY A 184 4.19 2.26 15.43
C GLY A 184 3.66 3.68 15.58
N LEU A 185 4.36 4.70 15.06
CA LEU A 185 3.93 6.10 15.18
C LEU A 185 3.29 6.65 13.89
N HIS A 186 3.66 6.12 12.74
CA HIS A 186 3.17 6.56 11.42
C HIS A 186 3.34 5.45 10.39
N ALA A 187 2.64 5.58 9.25
CA ALA A 187 2.78 4.66 8.13
C ALA A 187 4.12 4.85 7.41
N ILE A 188 4.70 3.73 6.94
CA ILE A 188 6.01 3.74 6.26
C ILE A 188 5.94 4.45 4.90
N HIS A 189 4.83 4.30 4.16
CA HIS A 189 4.76 4.66 2.75
C HIS A 189 4.07 5.99 2.44
N HIS A 190 3.62 6.71 3.47
CA HIS A 190 2.95 8.00 3.33
C HIS A 190 3.66 9.10 4.13
N PRO A 191 4.70 9.74 3.56
CA PRO A 191 5.44 10.81 4.25
C PRO A 191 4.57 12.03 4.60
N SER A 192 3.39 12.17 3.99
CA SER A 192 2.39 13.18 4.34
C SER A 192 1.61 12.90 5.63
N GLY A 193 1.86 11.76 6.28
CA GLY A 193 1.09 11.35 7.46
C GLY A 193 -0.29 10.79 7.15
N LEU A 194 -0.60 10.51 5.88
CA LEU A 194 -1.86 9.89 5.50
C LEU A 194 -1.85 8.40 5.86
N HIS A 195 -2.93 7.91 6.44
CA HIS A 195 -3.17 6.49 6.72
C HIS A 195 -4.47 6.05 6.06
N HIS A 196 -4.43 4.92 5.36
CA HIS A 196 -5.63 4.21 4.91
C HIS A 196 -5.97 3.14 5.93
N ILE A 197 -7.22 3.05 6.31
CA ILE A 197 -7.71 2.11 7.32
C ILE A 197 -8.89 1.36 6.74
N LEU A 198 -8.87 0.03 6.84
CA LEU A 198 -10.00 -0.84 6.58
C LEU A 198 -10.61 -1.24 7.92
N PHE A 199 -11.88 -0.92 8.09
CA PHE A 199 -12.66 -1.32 9.25
C PHE A 199 -13.38 -2.65 9.03
N GLU A 200 -13.80 -3.27 10.11
CA GLU A 200 -14.48 -4.56 10.12
C GLU A 200 -15.79 -4.57 9.30
N ASP A 201 -16.47 -3.42 9.16
CA ASP A 201 -17.66 -3.27 8.31
C ASP A 201 -17.34 -3.19 6.79
N GLY A 202 -16.06 -3.21 6.41
CA GLY A 202 -15.58 -3.11 5.03
C GLY A 202 -15.36 -1.67 4.55
N ARG A 203 -15.63 -0.67 5.38
CA ARG A 203 -15.39 0.73 5.06
C ARG A 203 -13.89 1.02 5.04
N VAL A 204 -13.45 1.75 4.01
CA VAL A 204 -12.08 2.29 3.92
C VAL A 204 -12.12 3.78 4.25
N GLN A 205 -11.32 4.20 5.20
CA GLN A 205 -11.19 5.60 5.61
C GLN A 205 -9.76 6.08 5.48
N ARG A 206 -9.60 7.38 5.22
CA ARG A 206 -8.31 8.08 5.24
C ARG A 206 -8.26 8.98 6.45
N VAL A 207 -7.17 8.91 7.20
CA VAL A 207 -6.91 9.77 8.36
C VAL A 207 -5.48 10.31 8.28
N PHE A 208 -5.24 11.48 8.87
CA PHE A 208 -3.90 12.07 8.98
C PHE A 208 -3.29 11.87 10.36
N ASP A 209 -4.11 11.50 11.34
CA ASP A 209 -3.67 11.23 12.70
C ASP A 209 -4.00 9.75 13.01
N PRO A 210 -3.05 8.93 13.46
CA PRO A 210 -3.30 7.56 13.88
C PRO A 210 -4.04 7.47 15.23
N VAL A 211 -4.35 8.59 15.87
CA VAL A 211 -5.15 8.66 17.11
C VAL A 211 -6.59 9.00 16.76
N PHE A 212 -7.52 8.15 17.16
CA PHE A 212 -8.95 8.39 16.97
C PHE A 212 -9.45 9.39 18.03
N ALA A 213 -10.06 10.50 17.58
CA ALA A 213 -10.44 11.60 18.44
C ALA A 213 -11.54 11.25 19.47
N GLU A 214 -12.38 10.28 19.15
CA GLU A 214 -13.52 9.89 19.99
C GLU A 214 -13.09 9.11 21.22
N ASP A 215 -12.15 8.16 21.07
CA ASP A 215 -11.76 7.23 22.14
C ASP A 215 -10.30 7.44 22.61
N GLN A 216 -9.54 8.33 21.96
CA GLN A 216 -8.09 8.49 22.10
C GLN A 216 -7.32 7.17 21.81
N ASP A 217 -7.97 6.24 21.12
CA ASP A 217 -7.37 4.98 20.71
C ASP A 217 -6.37 5.20 19.58
N HIS A 218 -5.31 4.41 19.55
CA HIS A 218 -4.21 4.59 18.62
C HIS A 218 -4.15 3.41 17.64
N LEU A 219 -4.28 3.70 16.34
CA LEU A 219 -4.30 2.68 15.26
C LEU A 219 -3.24 1.59 15.38
N TYR A 220 -2.04 1.91 15.87
CA TYR A 220 -0.89 0.99 15.94
C TYR A 220 -0.52 0.57 17.37
N ARG A 221 -1.30 0.95 18.36
CA ARG A 221 -1.00 0.64 19.76
C ARG A 221 -2.26 0.21 20.46
N ASN A 222 -2.14 -0.76 21.34
CA ASN A 222 -3.24 -1.16 22.19
C ASN A 222 -3.52 -0.11 23.29
N HIS A 223 -4.58 -0.29 24.05
CA HIS A 223 -5.00 0.62 25.13
C HIS A 223 -3.92 0.82 26.22
N ASN A 224 -2.92 -0.06 26.29
CA ASN A 224 -1.73 0.15 27.15
C ASN A 224 -0.63 0.98 26.47
N GLY A 225 -0.85 1.50 25.27
CA GLY A 225 0.10 2.29 24.50
C GLY A 225 1.26 1.50 23.89
N VAL A 226 1.12 0.17 23.77
CA VAL A 226 2.15 -0.75 23.28
C VAL A 226 1.75 -1.31 21.92
N LEU A 227 2.70 -1.48 21.00
CA LEU A 227 2.50 -2.19 19.75
C LEU A 227 2.50 -3.72 20.04
N ALA A 228 1.35 -4.24 20.40
CA ALA A 228 1.09 -5.64 20.73
C ALA A 228 -0.41 -5.93 20.55
N ALA A 229 -0.82 -7.17 20.76
CA ALA A 229 -2.24 -7.55 20.74
C ALA A 229 -3.06 -6.65 21.69
N GLY A 230 -4.31 -6.39 21.31
CA GLY A 230 -5.26 -5.67 22.13
C GLY A 230 -5.47 -6.33 23.51
N VAL A 231 -5.92 -5.56 24.47
CA VAL A 231 -6.17 -6.03 25.85
C VAL A 231 -7.62 -6.49 26.07
N ASP A 232 -8.49 -6.21 25.09
CA ASP A 232 -9.89 -6.61 25.09
C ASP A 232 -10.41 -6.70 23.63
N PRO A 233 -11.63 -7.21 23.39
CA PRO A 233 -12.18 -7.39 22.04
C PRO A 233 -12.40 -6.11 21.23
N ASP A 234 -12.46 -4.95 21.85
CA ASP A 234 -12.66 -3.65 21.19
C ASP A 234 -11.33 -2.91 20.96
N ASP A 235 -10.25 -3.39 21.55
CA ASP A 235 -8.90 -2.87 21.41
C ASP A 235 -8.21 -3.49 20.18
N SER A 236 -7.96 -2.71 19.13
CA SER A 236 -7.35 -3.18 17.88
C SER A 236 -6.06 -2.43 17.56
N ALA A 237 -4.94 -3.11 17.71
CA ALA A 237 -3.65 -2.62 17.25
C ALA A 237 -3.27 -3.24 15.89
N ILE A 238 -2.85 -2.41 14.93
CA ILE A 238 -2.37 -2.85 13.62
C ILE A 238 -0.85 -2.98 13.64
N GLY A 239 -0.36 -4.17 13.37
CA GLY A 239 1.07 -4.47 13.24
C GLY A 239 1.50 -4.63 11.79
N SER A 240 2.78 -4.36 11.47
CA SER A 240 3.35 -4.75 10.19
C SER A 240 3.59 -6.26 10.13
N SER A 241 3.93 -6.77 8.95
CA SER A 241 4.03 -8.20 8.64
C SER A 241 4.75 -9.04 9.71
N HIS A 242 5.84 -8.54 10.28
CA HIS A 242 6.70 -9.27 11.22
C HIS A 242 6.33 -9.10 12.71
N HIS A 243 5.39 -8.22 13.03
CA HIS A 243 5.00 -8.01 14.43
C HIS A 243 4.27 -9.23 15.00
N GLN A 244 4.57 -9.51 16.26
CA GLN A 244 3.89 -10.55 17.03
C GLN A 244 2.68 -9.95 17.78
N PRO A 245 1.60 -10.73 17.92
CA PRO A 245 0.50 -10.36 18.79
C PRO A 245 0.87 -10.14 20.24
#